data_6540cce9f6e500505a2dd6f02d7440fb
#
_entry.id   6540cce9f6e500505a2dd6f02d7440fb
#
_cell.length_a   1.000
_cell.length_b   1.000
_cell.length_c   1.000
_cell.angle_alpha   90.00
_cell.angle_beta   90.00
_cell.angle_gamma   90.00
#
_symmetry.space_group_name_H-M   'P 1'
#
loop_
_entity.id
_entity.type
_entity.pdbx_description
1 polymer ?
#
loop_
_entity_poly.entity_id
_entity_poly.type
_entity_poly.pdbx_seq_one_letter_code
_entity_poly.pdbx_strand_id
1 'polypeptide(L)'
;MGKVFSGSIAGKEVVNIDGAVLGVLENMTLDVKTGELVDLVIKPDRELDKTKYREEGRFVLIPFASVVAIKDYVVIDESRAVKT
;
A
#
# COMPACT_ATOMS: atom_id res chain seq x y z
N MET A 1 7.52 1.81 15.48
CA MET A 1 6.52 1.64 14.96
C MET A 1 5.78 2.47 14.04
N GLY A 2 5.32 1.91 13.00
CA GLY A 2 4.66 2.59 11.92
C GLY A 2 3.38 3.29 12.30
N LYS A 3 2.92 3.12 13.52
CA LYS A 3 1.66 3.73 13.90
C LYS A 3 1.72 5.25 13.96
N VAL A 4 2.90 5.82 13.83
CA VAL A 4 3.03 7.26 13.75
C VAL A 4 2.16 7.83 12.63
N PHE A 5 2.00 7.05 11.57
CA PHE A 5 1.26 7.52 10.40
C PHE A 5 -0.15 7.01 10.34
N SER A 6 -0.50 6.03 11.14
CA SER A 6 -1.75 5.33 10.95
C SER A 6 -2.97 6.23 11.12
N GLY A 7 -2.90 7.17 12.02
CA GLY A 7 -4.04 8.04 12.28
C GLY A 7 -4.33 9.01 11.16
N SER A 8 -3.31 9.36 10.35
CA SER A 8 -3.50 10.37 9.32
C SER A 8 -3.67 9.80 7.92
N ILE A 9 -3.18 8.59 7.65
CA ILE A 9 -3.29 8.03 6.30
C ILE A 9 -4.04 6.72 6.23
N ALA A 10 -4.27 6.05 7.36
CA ALA A 10 -5.09 4.85 7.36
C ALA A 10 -6.50 5.21 6.88
N GLY A 11 -7.06 4.36 6.05
CA GLY A 11 -8.38 4.60 5.47
C GLY A 11 -8.36 5.29 4.13
N LYS A 12 -7.21 5.80 3.69
CA LYS A 12 -7.13 6.40 2.36
C LYS A 12 -7.20 5.32 1.29
N GLU A 13 -7.79 5.67 0.17
CA GLU A 13 -7.77 4.77 -0.98
C GLU A 13 -6.37 4.73 -1.57
N VAL A 14 -6.00 3.55 -2.08
CA VAL A 14 -4.75 3.38 -2.81
C VAL A 14 -5.11 3.12 -4.26
N VAL A 15 -4.57 3.96 -5.15
CA VAL A 15 -4.87 3.90 -6.57
C VAL A 15 -3.57 3.80 -7.36
N ASN A 16 -3.65 3.30 -8.59
CA ASN A 16 -2.49 3.32 -9.47
C ASN A 16 -2.45 4.64 -10.22
N ILE A 17 -1.40 4.84 -11.02
CA ILE A 17 -1.23 6.11 -11.73
C ILE A 17 -2.31 6.36 -12.79
N ASP A 18 -3.05 5.32 -13.16
CA ASP A 18 -4.17 5.46 -14.08
C ASP A 18 -5.49 5.73 -13.36
N GLY A 19 -5.45 5.79 -12.04
CA GLY A 19 -6.64 6.07 -11.24
C GLY A 19 -7.46 4.86 -10.84
N ALA A 20 -7.01 3.66 -11.19
CA ALA A 20 -7.74 2.44 -10.79
C ALA A 20 -7.50 2.16 -9.31
N VAL A 21 -8.56 1.82 -8.60
CA VAL A 21 -8.50 1.60 -7.15
C VAL A 21 -7.95 0.21 -6.87
N LEU A 22 -6.91 0.15 -6.03
CA LEU A 22 -6.35 -1.12 -5.58
C LEU A 22 -6.98 -1.58 -4.27
N GLY A 23 -7.32 -0.65 -3.42
CA GLY A 23 -7.91 -0.96 -2.13
C GLY A 23 -7.82 0.20 -1.18
N VAL A 24 -7.87 -0.11 0.12
CA VAL A 24 -7.85 0.90 1.18
C VAL A 24 -6.68 0.62 2.08
N LEU A 25 -5.93 1.66 2.42
CA LEU A 25 -4.77 1.53 3.29
C LEU A 25 -5.22 1.22 4.72
N GLU A 26 -4.73 0.09 5.25
CA GLU A 26 -5.04 -0.31 6.61
C GLU A 26 -3.91 0.04 7.56
N ASN A 27 -2.67 -0.13 7.09
CA ASN A 27 -1.52 0.05 7.96
C ASN A 27 -0.28 0.19 7.11
N MET A 28 0.82 0.47 7.77
CA MET A 28 2.13 0.52 7.12
C MET A 28 3.12 -0.20 8.01
N THR A 29 4.12 -0.81 7.41
CA THR A 29 5.18 -1.44 8.17
C THR A 29 6.46 -0.64 8.00
N LEU A 30 7.32 -0.71 9.00
CA LEU A 30 8.62 -0.09 8.89
C LEU A 30 9.69 -1.01 9.46
N ASP A 31 10.92 -0.77 9.05
CA ASP A 31 12.06 -1.51 9.54
C ASP A 31 12.46 -0.91 10.89
N VAL A 32 12.45 -1.71 11.94
CA VAL A 32 12.72 -1.20 13.27
C VAL A 32 14.17 -0.76 13.45
N LYS A 33 15.06 -1.24 12.60
CA LYS A 33 16.47 -0.87 12.70
C LYS A 33 16.77 0.46 12.05
N THR A 34 16.14 0.70 10.89
CA THR A 34 16.43 1.91 10.11
C THR A 34 15.35 2.96 10.25
N GLY A 35 14.15 2.58 10.68
CA GLY A 35 13.01 3.50 10.74
C GLY A 35 12.38 3.75 9.38
N GLU A 36 12.86 3.08 8.34
CA GLU A 36 12.31 3.30 6.99
C GLU A 36 11.01 2.56 6.78
N LEU A 37 10.11 3.20 6.03
CA LEU A 37 8.86 2.56 5.66
C LEU A 37 9.14 1.47 4.63
N VAL A 38 8.52 0.32 4.82
CA VAL A 38 8.77 -0.86 3.99
C VAL A 38 7.59 -1.16 3.09
N ASP A 39 6.42 -1.39 3.67
CA ASP A 39 5.24 -1.79 2.92
C ASP A 39 4.00 -1.05 3.37
N LEU A 40 3.08 -0.89 2.43
CA LEU A 40 1.70 -0.53 2.72
C LEU A 40 0.93 -1.83 2.88
N VAL A 41 0.11 -1.92 3.92
CA VAL A 41 -0.78 -3.06 4.13
C VAL A 41 -2.16 -2.61 3.68
N ILE A 42 -2.66 -3.21 2.62
CA ILE A 42 -3.87 -2.75 1.94
C ILE A 42 -4.96 -3.80 2.03
N LYS A 43 -6.17 -3.34 2.37
CA LYS A 43 -7.35 -4.18 2.24
C LYS A 43 -7.74 -4.09 0.76
N PRO A 44 -7.60 -5.19 0.00
CA PRO A 44 -7.77 -5.10 -1.45
C PRO A 44 -9.20 -4.86 -1.86
N ASP A 45 -9.35 -4.12 -2.96
CA ASP A 45 -10.65 -3.94 -3.58
C ASP A 45 -11.13 -5.29 -4.12
N ARG A 46 -12.45 -5.44 -4.22
CA ARG A 46 -13.03 -6.72 -4.63
C ARG A 46 -12.58 -7.16 -6.01
N GLU A 47 -12.32 -6.20 -6.87
CA GLU A 47 -11.97 -6.50 -8.26
C GLU A 47 -10.48 -6.59 -8.50
N LEU A 48 -9.68 -6.41 -7.46
CA LEU A 48 -8.25 -6.49 -7.60
C LEU A 48 -7.82 -7.95 -7.76
N ASP A 49 -6.96 -8.19 -8.74
CA ASP A 49 -6.34 -9.52 -8.89
C ASP A 49 -5.20 -9.63 -7.88
N LYS A 50 -5.51 -10.20 -6.74
CA LYS A 50 -4.55 -10.27 -5.63
C LYS A 50 -3.34 -11.14 -5.95
N THR A 51 -3.48 -12.03 -6.92
CA THR A 51 -2.38 -12.95 -7.23
C THR A 51 -1.17 -12.25 -7.82
N LYS A 52 -1.34 -11.02 -8.28
CA LYS A 52 -0.23 -10.24 -8.82
C LYS A 52 0.65 -9.62 -7.75
N TYR A 53 0.20 -9.64 -6.50
CA TYR A 53 0.86 -8.92 -5.42
C TYR A 53 1.25 -9.88 -4.32
N ARG A 54 2.16 -9.41 -3.44
CA ARG A 54 2.44 -10.19 -2.22
C ARG A 54 1.21 -10.10 -1.33
N GLU A 55 0.88 -11.21 -0.69
CA GLU A 55 -0.29 -11.28 0.16
C GLU A 55 0.13 -11.73 1.55
N GLU A 56 -0.61 -11.25 2.54
CA GLU A 56 -0.47 -11.72 3.90
C GLU A 56 -1.86 -11.81 4.50
N GLY A 57 -2.34 -13.04 4.68
CA GLY A 57 -3.72 -13.23 5.07
C GLY A 57 -4.64 -12.70 3.99
N ARG A 58 -5.53 -11.82 4.38
CA ARG A 58 -6.46 -11.20 3.43
C ARG A 58 -5.98 -9.84 2.94
N PHE A 59 -4.76 -9.46 3.30
CA PHE A 59 -4.22 -8.17 2.92
C PHE A 59 -3.24 -8.32 1.78
N VAL A 60 -3.06 -7.23 1.04
CA VAL A 60 -2.06 -7.13 -0.02
C VAL A 60 -0.96 -6.21 0.47
N LEU A 61 0.28 -6.57 0.19
CA LEU A 61 1.44 -5.78 0.59
C LEU A 61 1.99 -5.06 -0.62
N ILE A 62 2.06 -3.73 -0.52
CA ILE A 62 2.56 -2.88 -1.60
C ILE A 62 3.83 -2.20 -1.11
N PRO A 63 4.96 -2.39 -1.78
CA PRO A 63 6.20 -1.78 -1.31
C PRO A 63 6.10 -0.26 -1.30
N PHE A 64 6.58 0.35 -0.23
CA PHE A 64 6.54 1.80 -0.11
C PHE A 64 7.31 2.48 -1.26
N ALA A 65 8.32 1.79 -1.79
CA ALA A 65 9.11 2.30 -2.90
C ALA A 65 8.27 2.55 -4.16
N SER A 66 7.08 1.95 -4.25
CA SER A 66 6.20 2.15 -5.40
C SER A 66 5.33 3.40 -5.26
N VAL A 67 5.34 4.05 -4.10
CA VAL A 67 4.50 5.23 -3.86
C VAL A 67 5.03 6.42 -4.66
N VAL A 68 4.15 7.01 -5.44
CA VAL A 68 4.47 8.17 -6.26
C VAL A 68 4.04 9.46 -5.56
N ALA A 69 2.89 9.42 -4.90
CA ALA A 69 2.36 10.61 -4.23
C ALA A 69 1.38 10.19 -3.15
N ILE A 70 1.27 11.01 -2.12
CA ILE A 70 0.28 10.84 -1.06
C ILE A 70 -0.49 12.14 -0.97
N LYS A 71 -1.79 12.06 -1.23
CA LYS A 71 -2.69 13.22 -1.19
C LYS A 71 -3.91 12.79 -0.42
N ASP A 72 -5.10 13.10 -0.92
CA ASP A 72 -6.33 12.56 -0.34
C ASP A 72 -6.39 11.05 -0.53
N TYR A 73 -5.60 10.55 -1.46
CA TYR A 73 -5.43 9.13 -1.72
C TYR A 73 -3.94 8.88 -1.95
N VAL A 74 -3.57 7.60 -1.92
CA VAL A 74 -2.18 7.19 -2.15
C VAL A 74 -2.06 6.70 -3.58
N VAL A 75 -1.13 7.27 -4.33
CA VAL A 75 -0.90 6.89 -5.73
C VAL A 75 0.35 6.06 -5.82
N ILE A 76 0.26 4.90 -6.44
CA ILE A 76 1.41 4.02 -6.61
C ILE A 76 1.66 3.72 -8.08
N ASP A 77 2.92 3.40 -8.37
CA ASP A 77 3.31 2.88 -9.68
C ASP A 77 3.18 1.36 -9.58
N GLU A 78 2.12 0.84 -10.17
CA GLU A 78 1.77 -0.56 -10.02
C GLU A 78 2.85 -1.49 -10.56
N SER A 79 3.59 -1.05 -11.58
CA SER A 79 4.64 -1.89 -12.15
C SER A 79 5.75 -2.16 -11.14
N ARG A 80 5.88 -1.32 -10.13
CA ARG A 80 6.88 -1.50 -9.08
C ARG A 80 6.33 -2.23 -7.87
N ALA A 81 5.05 -2.54 -7.90
CA ALA A 81 4.36 -3.18 -6.78
C ALA A 81 4.03 -4.63 -7.04
N VAL A 82 3.83 -5.01 -8.30
CA VAL A 82 3.50 -6.41 -8.61
C VAL A 82 4.71 -7.29 -8.37
N LYS A 83 4.45 -8.49 -7.89
CA LYS A 83 5.54 -9.45 -7.71
C LYS A 83 5.92 -10.04 -9.06
N THR A 84 7.17 -10.40 -9.19
CA THR A 84 7.69 -10.97 -10.42
C THR A 84 7.89 -12.47 -10.28
#